data_a6d5e1bbafd999be2f15d68d9c508f04
#
_entry.id   a6d5e1bbafd999be2f15d68d9c508f04
#
_cell.length_a   1.000
_cell.length_b   1.000
_cell.length_c   1.000
_cell.angle_alpha   90.00
_cell.angle_beta   90.00
_cell.angle_gamma   90.00
#
_symmetry.space_group_name_H-M   'P 1'
#
loop_
_entity.id
_entity.type
_entity.pdbx_description
1 polymer ?
#
loop_
_entity_poly.entity_id
_entity_poly.type
_entity_poly.pdbx_seq_one_letter_code
_entity_poly.pdbx_strand_id
1 'polypeptide(L)'
;LNMHYKEKITLEDICKKFFYANSTFSRNFKQQTGTNFIQYLNELRIHSAVSELMATDHSVTEIALDNGFSDTAVFNKVFKKIIGIAPLQYKRKTLEKQNLRQSVNETIIKNVENRFINEVQLNLNSNENKLYEEITMNAQADVPVEKIWTKAVGVKNASLLLSATYQE
;
A
#
# COMPACT_ATOMS: atom_id res chain seq x y z
N LEU A 1 19.64 -14.34 -2.89
CA LEU A 1 19.07 -14.12 -1.55
C LEU A 1 17.59 -13.79 -1.61
N ASN A 2 17.17 -12.86 -2.44
CA ASN A 2 15.77 -12.41 -2.51
C ASN A 2 14.75 -13.51 -2.88
N MET A 3 15.16 -14.61 -3.47
CA MET A 3 14.27 -15.74 -3.82
C MET A 3 14.28 -16.89 -2.79
N HIS A 4 15.30 -16.96 -1.94
CA HIS A 4 15.52 -18.10 -1.04
C HIS A 4 15.62 -17.70 0.44
N TYR A 5 15.26 -16.47 0.82
CA TYR A 5 15.40 -15.99 2.21
C TYR A 5 14.57 -16.78 3.23
N LYS A 6 13.52 -17.45 2.78
CA LYS A 6 12.65 -18.31 3.61
C LYS A 6 13.33 -19.64 3.98
N GLU A 7 14.30 -20.05 3.23
CA GLU A 7 15.05 -21.29 3.47
C GLU A 7 16.05 -21.13 4.63
N LYS A 8 16.45 -22.25 5.22
CA LYS A 8 17.48 -22.27 6.26
C LYS A 8 18.85 -22.04 5.61
N ILE A 9 19.19 -20.78 5.38
CA ILE A 9 20.46 -20.38 4.76
C ILE A 9 21.42 -19.91 5.84
N THR A 10 22.61 -20.50 5.86
CA THR A 10 23.71 -20.04 6.71
C THR A 10 24.78 -19.33 5.89
N LEU A 11 25.61 -18.53 6.56
CA LEU A 11 26.77 -17.92 5.94
C LEU A 11 27.71 -18.98 5.36
N GLU A 12 27.89 -20.09 6.08
CA GLU A 12 28.73 -21.19 5.67
C GLU A 12 28.24 -21.86 4.39
N ASP A 13 26.94 -22.07 4.24
CA ASP A 13 26.35 -22.67 3.03
C ASP A 13 26.63 -21.82 1.79
N ILE A 14 26.52 -20.51 1.94
CA ILE A 14 26.84 -19.58 0.85
C ILE A 14 28.33 -19.61 0.54
N CYS A 15 29.18 -19.54 1.57
CA CYS A 15 30.61 -19.53 1.37
C CYS A 15 31.10 -20.84 0.72
N LYS A 16 30.56 -22.00 1.12
CA LYS A 16 30.82 -23.28 0.48
C LYS A 16 30.37 -23.32 -0.98
N LYS A 17 29.15 -22.84 -1.24
CA LYS A 17 28.57 -22.85 -2.60
C LYS A 17 29.35 -22.00 -3.59
N PHE A 18 29.92 -20.89 -3.15
CA PHE A 18 30.65 -19.97 -4.02
C PHE A 18 32.16 -19.99 -3.83
N PHE A 19 32.70 -20.96 -3.08
CA PHE A 19 34.13 -21.13 -2.83
C PHE A 19 34.81 -19.90 -2.20
N TYR A 20 34.08 -19.18 -1.32
CA TYR A 20 34.61 -18.04 -0.58
C TYR A 20 35.05 -18.45 0.83
N ALA A 21 36.14 -17.84 1.31
CA ALA A 21 36.44 -17.88 2.74
C ALA A 21 35.43 -17.00 3.50
N ASN A 22 34.95 -17.46 4.67
CA ASN A 22 33.93 -16.77 5.48
C ASN A 22 34.32 -15.29 5.80
N SER A 23 35.59 -15.07 6.12
CA SER A 23 36.10 -13.73 6.43
C SER A 23 36.09 -12.79 5.21
N THR A 24 36.48 -13.31 4.05
CA THR A 24 36.48 -12.54 2.79
C THR A 24 35.06 -12.20 2.37
N PHE A 25 34.16 -13.19 2.38
CA PHE A 25 32.75 -12.95 2.08
C PHE A 25 32.13 -11.92 3.03
N SER A 26 32.29 -12.09 4.34
CA SER A 26 31.70 -11.19 5.34
C SER A 26 32.16 -9.74 5.17
N ARG A 27 33.45 -9.52 4.88
CA ARG A 27 34.00 -8.19 4.64
C ARG A 27 33.45 -7.58 3.36
N ASN A 28 33.49 -8.31 2.25
CA ASN A 28 32.99 -7.84 0.96
C ASN A 28 31.47 -7.57 1.01
N PHE A 29 30.72 -8.47 1.64
CA PHE A 29 29.28 -8.30 1.80
C PHE A 29 28.96 -7.03 2.58
N LYS A 30 29.62 -6.81 3.72
CA LYS A 30 29.44 -5.59 4.52
C LYS A 30 29.85 -4.33 3.76
N GLN A 31 30.91 -4.39 2.98
CA GLN A 31 31.35 -3.27 2.16
C GLN A 31 30.34 -2.91 1.07
N GLN A 32 29.70 -3.91 0.45
CA GLN A 32 28.71 -3.70 -0.62
C GLN A 32 27.31 -3.30 -0.11
N THR A 33 26.88 -3.87 1.02
CA THR A 33 25.51 -3.71 1.53
C THR A 33 25.40 -2.77 2.74
N GLY A 34 26.54 -2.40 3.34
CA GLY A 34 26.58 -1.62 4.59
C GLY A 34 26.30 -2.42 5.86
N THR A 35 25.77 -3.64 5.74
CA THR A 35 25.36 -4.50 6.89
C THR A 35 25.97 -5.89 6.81
N ASN A 36 25.96 -6.65 7.92
CA ASN A 36 26.38 -8.02 7.87
C ASN A 36 25.29 -8.93 7.26
N PHE A 37 25.70 -10.10 6.75
CA PHE A 37 24.83 -11.06 6.07
C PHE A 37 23.60 -11.47 6.89
N ILE A 38 23.76 -11.78 8.17
CA ILE A 38 22.66 -12.22 9.05
C ILE A 38 21.66 -11.07 9.27
N GLN A 39 22.15 -9.86 9.46
CA GLN A 39 21.28 -8.70 9.60
C GLN A 39 20.49 -8.45 8.32
N TYR A 40 21.12 -8.46 7.18
CA TYR A 40 20.48 -8.30 5.88
C TYR A 40 19.41 -9.39 5.63
N LEU A 41 19.73 -10.65 5.91
CA LEU A 41 18.77 -11.75 5.79
C LEU A 41 17.57 -11.58 6.72
N ASN A 42 17.81 -11.15 7.95
CA ASN A 42 16.74 -10.85 8.90
C ASN A 42 15.87 -9.68 8.45
N GLU A 43 16.44 -8.63 7.88
CA GLU A 43 15.68 -7.51 7.32
C GLU A 43 14.75 -7.95 6.17
N LEU A 44 15.24 -8.79 5.25
CA LEU A 44 14.41 -9.38 4.19
C LEU A 44 13.25 -10.21 4.75
N ARG A 45 13.54 -11.07 5.75
CA ARG A 45 12.55 -11.92 6.40
C ARG A 45 11.48 -11.10 7.13
N ILE A 46 11.89 -10.07 7.86
CA ILE A 46 10.94 -9.18 8.55
C ILE A 46 10.10 -8.38 7.56
N HIS A 47 10.68 -7.90 6.47
CA HIS A 47 9.90 -7.19 5.45
C HIS A 47 8.79 -8.07 4.86
N SER A 48 9.10 -9.33 4.54
CA SER A 48 8.09 -10.29 4.09
C SER A 48 7.04 -10.60 5.17
N ALA A 49 7.49 -10.82 6.40
CA ALA A 49 6.62 -11.10 7.54
C ALA A 49 5.65 -9.95 7.85
N VAL A 50 6.07 -8.68 7.68
CA VAL A 50 5.19 -7.51 7.83
C VAL A 50 4.06 -7.54 6.80
N SER A 51 4.37 -7.85 5.55
CA SER A 51 3.35 -7.96 4.49
C SER A 51 2.36 -9.09 4.78
N GLU A 52 2.86 -10.25 5.19
CA GLU A 52 2.04 -11.43 5.52
C GLU A 52 1.18 -11.19 6.76
N LEU A 53 1.73 -10.53 7.79
CA LEU A 53 1.02 -10.18 9.02
C LEU A 53 -0.21 -9.29 8.75
N MET A 54 -0.17 -8.49 7.71
CA MET A 54 -1.27 -7.59 7.30
C MET A 54 -2.22 -8.20 6.28
N ALA A 55 -1.74 -9.16 5.48
CA ALA A 55 -2.52 -9.75 4.40
C ALA A 55 -3.26 -11.03 4.82
N THR A 56 -2.88 -11.68 5.93
CA THR A 56 -3.41 -12.96 6.35
C THR A 56 -3.84 -12.96 7.81
N ASP A 57 -4.63 -13.99 8.17
CA ASP A 57 -4.99 -14.29 9.56
C ASP A 57 -4.08 -15.34 10.22
N HIS A 58 -2.93 -15.64 9.59
CA HIS A 58 -1.95 -16.54 10.16
C HIS A 58 -1.49 -16.07 11.54
N SER A 59 -1.19 -17.03 12.40
CA SER A 59 -0.62 -16.75 13.72
C SER A 59 0.81 -16.20 13.57
N VAL A 60 1.26 -15.46 14.57
CA VAL A 60 2.66 -14.96 14.60
C VAL A 60 3.67 -16.09 14.54
N THR A 61 3.34 -17.26 15.05
CA THR A 61 4.20 -18.45 15.01
C THR A 61 4.32 -19.00 13.59
N GLU A 62 3.21 -19.16 12.89
CA GLU A 62 3.21 -19.58 11.47
C GLU A 62 4.00 -18.61 10.61
N ILE A 63 3.71 -17.31 10.72
CA ILE A 63 4.43 -16.26 9.99
C ILE A 63 5.94 -16.30 10.26
N ALA A 64 6.35 -16.53 11.51
CA ALA A 64 7.76 -16.63 11.86
C ALA A 64 8.43 -17.80 11.14
N LEU A 65 7.82 -18.97 11.20
CA LEU A 65 8.34 -20.20 10.57
C LEU A 65 8.36 -20.10 9.05
N ASP A 66 7.27 -19.62 8.45
CA ASP A 66 7.12 -19.43 7.00
C ASP A 66 8.11 -18.41 6.42
N ASN A 67 8.56 -17.46 7.25
CA ASN A 67 9.60 -16.52 6.86
C ASN A 67 11.03 -16.96 7.28
N GLY A 68 11.22 -18.24 7.64
CA GLY A 68 12.51 -18.88 7.82
C GLY A 68 13.18 -18.60 9.17
N PHE A 69 12.43 -18.15 10.18
CA PHE A 69 12.96 -18.07 11.54
C PHE A 69 12.92 -19.45 12.21
N SER A 70 13.91 -19.72 13.06
CA SER A 70 14.00 -21.01 13.77
C SER A 70 12.90 -21.20 14.82
N ASP A 71 12.47 -20.09 15.42
CA ASP A 71 11.42 -20.06 16.41
C ASP A 71 10.81 -18.65 16.56
N THR A 72 9.64 -18.59 17.22
CA THR A 72 8.89 -17.35 17.43
C THR A 72 9.60 -16.37 18.37
N ALA A 73 10.42 -16.85 19.30
CA ALA A 73 11.12 -15.97 20.24
C ALA A 73 12.21 -15.17 19.53
N VAL A 74 12.99 -15.82 18.66
CA VAL A 74 13.98 -15.15 17.79
C VAL A 74 13.27 -14.16 16.86
N PHE A 75 12.18 -14.57 16.22
CA PHE A 75 11.38 -13.68 15.38
C PHE A 75 10.92 -12.42 16.13
N ASN A 76 10.27 -12.57 17.28
CA ASN A 76 9.79 -11.44 18.08
C ASN A 76 10.91 -10.47 18.45
N LYS A 77 12.07 -10.99 18.85
CA LYS A 77 13.24 -10.18 19.20
C LYS A 77 13.75 -9.39 18.00
N VAL A 78 13.89 -10.04 16.85
CA VAL A 78 14.37 -9.42 15.61
C VAL A 78 13.34 -8.42 15.08
N PHE A 79 12.07 -8.78 15.06
CA PHE A 79 10.98 -7.90 14.64
C PHE A 79 10.94 -6.62 15.47
N LYS A 80 10.97 -6.76 16.80
CA LYS A 80 10.99 -5.60 17.69
C LYS A 80 12.25 -4.73 17.50
N LYS A 81 13.40 -5.35 17.22
CA LYS A 81 14.65 -4.63 16.95
C LYS A 81 14.55 -3.78 15.67
N ILE A 82 13.93 -4.30 14.61
CA ILE A 82 13.86 -3.65 13.30
C ILE A 82 12.68 -2.68 13.23
N ILE A 83 11.50 -3.08 13.70
CA ILE A 83 10.24 -2.31 13.59
C ILE A 83 10.00 -1.40 14.81
N GLY A 84 10.65 -1.68 15.94
CA GLY A 84 10.50 -0.92 17.19
C GLY A 84 9.41 -1.44 18.13
N ILE A 85 8.44 -2.22 17.65
CA ILE A 85 7.33 -2.77 18.43
C ILE A 85 7.12 -4.26 18.13
N ALA A 86 6.42 -4.98 18.99
CA ALA A 86 6.14 -6.40 18.82
C ALA A 86 5.14 -6.65 17.65
N PRO A 87 5.19 -7.84 16.98
CA PRO A 87 4.36 -8.14 15.81
C PRO A 87 2.86 -7.95 16.06
N LEU A 88 2.32 -8.47 17.17
CA LEU A 88 0.90 -8.30 17.52
C LEU A 88 0.51 -6.85 17.77
N GLN A 89 1.39 -6.06 18.38
CA GLN A 89 1.17 -4.63 18.58
C GLN A 89 1.18 -3.89 17.24
N TYR A 90 2.07 -4.29 16.33
CA TYR A 90 2.12 -3.74 14.99
C TYR A 90 0.82 -4.01 14.23
N LYS A 91 0.36 -5.27 14.19
CA LYS A 91 -0.92 -5.66 13.55
C LYS A 91 -2.08 -4.82 14.11
N ARG A 92 -2.22 -4.76 15.44
CA ARG A 92 -3.30 -4.00 16.09
C ARG A 92 -3.27 -2.51 15.74
N LYS A 93 -2.13 -1.85 15.88
CA LYS A 93 -1.99 -0.42 15.57
C LYS A 93 -2.30 -0.10 14.11
N THR A 94 -1.93 -0.98 13.20
CA THR A 94 -2.17 -0.78 11.77
C THR A 94 -3.64 -0.97 11.45
N LEU A 95 -4.30 -1.98 12.01
CA LEU A 95 -5.74 -2.19 11.87
C LEU A 95 -6.55 -1.04 12.47
N GLU A 96 -6.19 -0.55 13.66
CA GLU A 96 -6.81 0.63 14.27
C GLU A 96 -6.72 1.87 13.35
N LYS A 97 -5.56 2.10 12.74
CA LYS A 97 -5.39 3.21 11.77
C LYS A 97 -6.21 3.01 10.49
N GLN A 98 -6.31 1.79 9.99
CA GLN A 98 -7.13 1.49 8.81
C GLN A 98 -8.61 1.71 9.11
N ASN A 99 -9.11 1.20 10.23
CA ASN A 99 -10.50 1.38 10.66
C ASN A 99 -10.84 2.87 10.86
N LEU A 100 -9.93 3.62 11.48
CA LEU A 100 -10.13 5.06 11.66
C LEU A 100 -10.20 5.80 10.30
N ARG A 101 -9.31 5.48 9.36
CA ARG A 101 -9.36 6.06 8.01
C ARG A 101 -10.64 5.71 7.28
N GLN A 102 -11.10 4.47 7.40
CA GLN A 102 -12.34 4.02 6.78
C GLN A 102 -13.54 4.76 7.38
N SER A 103 -13.65 4.87 8.70
CA SER A 103 -14.76 5.60 9.36
C SER A 103 -14.78 7.09 9.01
N VAL A 104 -13.60 7.72 8.90
CA VAL A 104 -13.49 9.12 8.46
C VAL A 104 -13.96 9.27 7.01
N ASN A 105 -13.54 8.37 6.12
CA ASN A 105 -13.97 8.40 4.72
C ASN A 105 -15.48 8.19 4.59
N GLU A 106 -16.08 7.23 5.31
CA GLU A 106 -17.51 7.00 5.33
C GLU A 106 -18.28 8.23 5.84
N THR A 107 -17.77 8.90 6.86
CA THR A 107 -18.37 10.13 7.38
C THR A 107 -18.30 11.26 6.38
N ILE A 108 -17.18 11.43 5.67
CA ILE A 108 -17.03 12.43 4.61
C ILE A 108 -18.01 12.16 3.48
N ILE A 109 -18.10 10.90 3.02
CA ILE A 109 -19.04 10.52 1.95
C ILE A 109 -20.47 10.83 2.35
N LYS A 110 -20.92 10.42 3.54
CA LYS A 110 -22.25 10.71 4.04
C LYS A 110 -22.55 12.22 4.13
N ASN A 111 -21.57 13.01 4.56
CA ASN A 111 -21.74 14.46 4.63
C ASN A 111 -21.85 15.10 3.24
N VAL A 112 -21.11 14.62 2.25
CA VAL A 112 -21.21 15.08 0.85
C VAL A 112 -22.56 14.68 0.26
N GLU A 113 -23.00 13.43 0.45
CA GLU A 113 -24.30 12.94 0.00
C GLU A 113 -25.45 13.77 0.61
N ASN A 114 -25.44 14.02 1.91
CA ASN A 114 -26.45 14.82 2.59
C ASN A 114 -26.48 16.27 2.09
N ARG A 115 -25.32 16.88 1.83
CA ARG A 115 -25.27 18.23 1.22
C ARG A 115 -25.90 18.22 -0.16
N PHE A 116 -25.55 17.24 -0.98
CA PHE A 116 -26.09 17.14 -2.34
C PHE A 116 -27.59 16.92 -2.32
N ILE A 117 -28.13 16.04 -1.46
CA ILE A 117 -29.56 15.81 -1.30
C ILE A 117 -30.28 17.09 -0.85
N ASN A 118 -29.74 17.80 0.14
CA ASN A 118 -30.32 19.06 0.63
C ASN A 118 -30.32 20.14 -0.45
N GLU A 119 -29.24 20.26 -1.23
CA GLU A 119 -29.11 21.21 -2.33
C GLU A 119 -30.10 20.91 -3.45
N VAL A 120 -30.29 19.65 -3.81
CA VAL A 120 -31.30 19.21 -4.78
C VAL A 120 -32.73 19.49 -4.26
N GLN A 121 -33.03 19.19 -2.98
CA GLN A 121 -34.33 19.45 -2.38
C GLN A 121 -34.65 20.94 -2.30
N LEU A 122 -33.67 21.79 -1.95
CA LEU A 122 -33.82 23.24 -1.96
C LEU A 122 -34.12 23.77 -3.37
N ASN A 123 -33.43 23.25 -4.37
CA ASN A 123 -33.63 23.60 -5.77
C ASN A 123 -35.01 23.13 -6.30
N LEU A 124 -35.49 21.96 -5.89
CA LEU A 124 -36.80 21.45 -6.24
C LEU A 124 -37.93 22.30 -5.58
N ASN A 125 -37.77 22.69 -4.33
CA ASN A 125 -38.76 23.50 -3.61
C ASN A 125 -38.79 24.99 -4.04
N SER A 126 -37.68 25.48 -4.60
CA SER A 126 -37.59 26.86 -5.11
C SER A 126 -38.04 27.03 -6.56
N ASN A 127 -38.26 25.95 -7.30
CA ASN A 127 -38.51 25.96 -8.75
C ASN A 127 -39.73 25.13 -9.18
N GLU A 128 -40.91 25.30 -8.57
CA GLU A 128 -42.15 24.82 -9.22
C GLU A 128 -42.47 25.58 -10.52
N ASN A 129 -41.73 26.63 -10.87
CA ASN A 129 -42.02 27.44 -12.08
C ASN A 129 -40.86 27.72 -13.03
N LYS A 130 -39.68 27.05 -12.87
CA LYS A 130 -38.53 27.26 -13.77
C LYS A 130 -37.85 25.98 -14.25
N LEU A 131 -38.59 24.87 -14.35
CA LEU A 131 -37.97 23.56 -14.64
C LEU A 131 -37.70 23.30 -16.13
N TYR A 132 -37.93 24.25 -17.01
CA TYR A 132 -37.68 24.13 -18.45
C TYR A 132 -37.02 25.38 -19.03
N GLU A 133 -35.92 25.89 -18.44
CA GLU A 133 -34.97 26.59 -19.27
C GLU A 133 -34.19 25.48 -20.01
N GLU A 134 -34.52 25.29 -21.29
CA GLU A 134 -33.72 24.51 -22.21
C GLU A 134 -32.27 24.95 -22.08
N ILE A 135 -31.41 24.09 -21.56
CA ILE A 135 -29.96 24.25 -21.73
C ILE A 135 -29.68 23.97 -23.22
N THR A 136 -29.89 24.98 -24.04
CA THR A 136 -29.38 24.95 -25.41
C THR A 136 -27.87 25.04 -25.33
N MET A 137 -27.22 23.87 -25.34
CA MET A 137 -25.80 23.80 -25.60
C MET A 137 -25.57 24.23 -27.03
N ASN A 138 -25.10 25.47 -27.19
CA ASN A 138 -24.74 25.99 -28.50
C ASN A 138 -23.47 25.24 -28.93
N ALA A 139 -23.64 24.29 -29.86
CA ALA A 139 -22.56 23.44 -30.42
C ALA A 139 -21.54 24.23 -31.27
N GLN A 140 -21.65 25.57 -31.31
CA GLN A 140 -20.76 26.44 -32.08
C GLN A 140 -19.68 27.15 -31.25
N ALA A 141 -19.51 26.83 -29.98
CA ALA A 141 -18.35 27.30 -29.24
C ALA A 141 -17.16 26.39 -29.50
N ASP A 142 -16.23 26.81 -30.34
CA ASP A 142 -14.90 26.21 -30.54
C ASP A 142 -14.03 26.28 -29.27
N VAL A 143 -14.48 25.60 -28.22
CA VAL A 143 -13.67 25.39 -27.03
C VAL A 143 -13.23 23.92 -27.07
N PRO A 144 -11.94 23.61 -27.26
CA PRO A 144 -11.48 22.24 -27.28
C PRO A 144 -11.89 21.53 -25.99
N VAL A 145 -12.55 20.38 -26.11
CA VAL A 145 -13.07 19.57 -25.01
C VAL A 145 -12.01 19.27 -23.95
N GLU A 146 -10.73 19.17 -24.31
CA GLU A 146 -9.61 19.00 -23.41
C GLU A 146 -9.47 20.07 -22.31
N LYS A 147 -9.87 21.34 -22.59
CA LYS A 147 -9.77 22.41 -21.59
C LYS A 147 -10.88 22.39 -20.53
N ILE A 148 -12.01 21.79 -20.84
CA ILE A 148 -13.14 21.68 -19.89
C ILE A 148 -12.86 20.57 -18.87
N TRP A 149 -12.32 19.43 -19.31
CA TRP A 149 -12.02 18.28 -18.44
C TRP A 149 -10.87 18.54 -17.47
N THR A 150 -9.84 19.25 -17.86
CA THR A 150 -8.72 19.61 -16.98
C THR A 150 -9.12 20.55 -15.84
N LYS A 151 -10.19 21.38 -16.03
CA LYS A 151 -10.72 22.26 -14.98
C LYS A 151 -11.74 21.59 -14.06
N ALA A 152 -12.52 20.63 -14.56
CA ALA A 152 -13.61 20.03 -13.81
C ALA A 152 -13.16 18.86 -12.90
N VAL A 153 -12.09 18.13 -13.24
CA VAL A 153 -11.75 16.89 -12.54
C VAL A 153 -10.46 16.97 -11.71
N GLY A 154 -9.64 18.02 -11.84
CA GLY A 154 -8.45 18.22 -11.01
C GLY A 154 -7.44 17.04 -11.01
N VAL A 155 -7.54 16.11 -11.97
CA VAL A 155 -6.76 14.87 -12.01
C VAL A 155 -5.76 14.94 -13.14
N LYS A 156 -4.50 14.95 -12.80
CA LYS A 156 -3.37 14.93 -13.75
C LYS A 156 -3.32 13.68 -14.67
N ASN A 157 -4.22 12.71 -14.51
CA ASN A 157 -4.22 11.43 -15.22
C ASN A 157 -5.53 11.07 -15.94
N ALA A 158 -6.34 12.04 -16.32
CA ALA A 158 -7.55 11.80 -17.13
C ALA A 158 -7.24 11.22 -18.54
N SER A 159 -6.02 11.42 -19.04
CA SER A 159 -5.56 10.83 -20.32
C SER A 159 -5.47 9.30 -20.31
N LEU A 160 -5.33 8.67 -19.14
CA LEU A 160 -5.29 7.20 -19.00
C LEU A 160 -6.68 6.54 -19.03
N LEU A 161 -7.74 7.28 -18.72
CA LEU A 161 -9.12 6.77 -18.76
C LEU A 161 -9.75 6.84 -20.15
N LEU A 162 -9.28 7.76 -20.99
CA LEU A 162 -9.80 7.92 -22.36
C LEU A 162 -9.14 6.97 -23.37
N SER A 163 -7.97 6.42 -23.07
CA SER A 163 -7.26 5.49 -23.98
C SER A 163 -7.75 4.03 -23.91
N ALA A 164 -8.53 3.65 -22.88
CA ALA A 164 -8.95 2.27 -22.65
C ALA A 164 -10.38 1.93 -23.15
N THR A 165 -11.19 2.89 -23.55
CA THR A 165 -12.63 2.66 -23.83
C THR A 165 -13.13 3.06 -25.23
N TYR A 166 -12.25 3.49 -26.13
CA TYR A 166 -12.65 3.88 -27.49
C TYR A 166 -11.72 3.30 -28.57
N GLN A 167 -11.46 2.00 -28.50
CA GLN A 167 -10.97 1.20 -29.64
C GLN A 167 -11.78 -0.11 -29.67
N GLU A 168 -13.04 0.00 -29.99
CA GLU A 168 -13.85 -1.01 -30.68
C GLU A 168 -14.81 -0.29 -31.61
#